data_b90a1e6e64c65e84bdf5e97b330a0aa3
#
_entry.id   b90a1e6e64c65e84bdf5e97b330a0aa3
#
_cell.length_a   1.000
_cell.length_b   1.000
_cell.length_c   1.000
_cell.angle_alpha   90.00
_cell.angle_beta   90.00
_cell.angle_gamma   90.00
#
_symmetry.space_group_name_H-M   'P 1'
#
loop_
_entity.id
_entity.type
_entity.pdbx_description
1 polymer ?
#
loop_
_entity_poly.entity_id
_entity_poly.type
_entity_poly.pdbx_seq_one_letter_code
_entity_poly.pdbx_strand_id
1 'polypeptide(L)'
;VKNTTNPIFNDNKLKLGTFCTNTIPNMSLVPEMSMPTWQNTLASAKLADNAGLEAIVPIARWKGYLDDKAEHKSNIVLETFTWAAALAASTKYSAVFSTSHAPTMHPVLVAKESATIDAISGGRFALNIVGGWNRREFDMFGIDLLEHDQRYIYLEEWLRILRRLWNSPSEFDYESKNFRMKKAISRPRPLQPGGVPVMNAALSPTGMRFSAQYSDIGLISPQGAKPEDWREQVVAYKKMAREEFDREIQLWTNCAVTQRDTQKEADDYLRRYSEEYLDAEVMDSLMKTISVENNVPIDSPRLAFMRHRMAVGAGHPLVGNAQSIAEELAAISRIGIDGVILTWVDYVDGVDRFHRQVL
;
A
#
# COMPACT_ATOMS: atom_id res chain seq x y z
N VAL A 1 -0.17 -19.65 15.33
CA VAL A 1 0.46 -18.73 16.31
C VAL A 1 0.91 -17.52 15.52
N LYS A 2 0.27 -16.36 15.75
CA LYS A 2 0.69 -15.09 15.13
C LYS A 2 2.10 -14.75 15.62
N ASN A 3 2.94 -14.24 14.72
CA ASN A 3 4.28 -13.81 15.09
C ASN A 3 4.19 -12.55 15.96
N THR A 4 4.61 -12.66 17.20
CA THR A 4 4.56 -11.55 18.17
C THR A 4 5.63 -10.48 17.94
N THR A 5 6.60 -10.70 17.04
CA THR A 5 7.67 -9.74 16.75
C THR A 5 7.32 -8.74 15.67
N ASN A 6 6.31 -9.02 14.82
CA ASN A 6 5.88 -8.10 13.79
C ASN A 6 4.82 -7.13 14.34
N PRO A 7 5.09 -5.81 14.39
CA PRO A 7 4.25 -4.84 15.06
C PRO A 7 2.85 -4.67 14.45
N ILE A 8 2.64 -5.11 13.21
CA ILE A 8 1.28 -5.09 12.63
C ILE A 8 0.30 -6.03 13.34
N PHE A 9 0.79 -6.90 14.21
CA PHE A 9 0.01 -7.81 15.06
C PHE A 9 0.07 -7.48 16.55
N ASN A 10 0.58 -6.30 16.94
CA ASN A 10 0.56 -5.84 18.32
C ASN A 10 -0.88 -5.59 18.83
N ASP A 11 -1.02 -5.24 20.10
CA ASP A 11 -2.32 -5.04 20.75
C ASP A 11 -2.94 -3.64 20.51
N ASN A 12 -2.28 -2.75 19.77
CA ASN A 12 -2.83 -1.46 19.41
C ASN A 12 -4.11 -1.64 18.58
N LYS A 13 -5.18 -0.94 18.95
CA LYS A 13 -6.46 -1.03 18.26
C LYS A 13 -6.41 -0.47 16.85
N LEU A 14 -5.65 0.59 16.65
CA LEU A 14 -5.39 1.19 15.34
C LEU A 14 -3.88 1.19 15.11
N LYS A 15 -3.41 0.49 14.09
CA LYS A 15 -2.02 0.53 13.62
C LYS A 15 -1.84 1.74 12.74
N LEU A 16 -0.70 2.40 12.86
CA LEU A 16 -0.34 3.53 12.01
C LEU A 16 0.90 3.20 11.20
N GLY A 17 0.96 3.70 9.99
CA GLY A 17 2.13 3.51 9.14
C GLY A 17 2.30 4.65 8.15
N THR A 18 3.45 4.69 7.47
CA THR A 18 3.67 5.57 6.32
C THR A 18 3.36 4.86 5.01
N PHE A 19 2.91 5.61 4.01
CA PHE A 19 2.61 5.09 2.68
C PHE A 19 3.33 5.88 1.59
N CYS A 20 3.79 5.23 0.53
CA CYS A 20 4.38 5.84 -0.67
C CYS A 20 5.68 6.65 -0.49
N THR A 21 6.47 6.43 0.56
CA THR A 21 7.75 7.16 0.74
C THR A 21 8.81 6.81 -0.30
N ASN A 22 8.56 5.81 -1.14
CA ASN A 22 9.42 5.39 -2.26
C ASN A 22 9.10 6.10 -3.61
N THR A 23 8.10 6.99 -3.62
CA THR A 23 7.70 7.79 -4.80
C THR A 23 7.21 9.17 -4.35
N ILE A 24 6.80 10.03 -5.29
CA ILE A 24 6.13 11.30 -4.93
C ILE A 24 4.80 11.02 -4.23
N PRO A 25 4.48 11.74 -3.13
CA PRO A 25 3.28 11.46 -2.32
C PRO A 25 1.97 11.86 -3.00
N ASN A 26 2.00 12.88 -3.85
CA ASN A 26 0.83 13.40 -4.56
C ASN A 26 1.21 14.06 -5.89
N MET A 27 0.21 14.58 -6.61
CA MET A 27 0.38 15.24 -7.92
C MET A 27 0.48 16.76 -7.75
N SER A 28 1.35 17.24 -6.88
CA SER A 28 1.54 18.66 -6.62
C SER A 28 2.88 19.19 -7.17
N LEU A 29 2.93 20.48 -7.45
CA LEU A 29 4.14 21.22 -7.85
C LEU A 29 4.71 22.07 -6.72
N VAL A 30 4.21 21.94 -5.48
CA VAL A 30 4.76 22.70 -4.36
C VAL A 30 6.23 22.35 -4.11
N PRO A 31 7.07 23.35 -3.85
CA PRO A 31 8.52 23.14 -3.72
C PRO A 31 8.94 22.28 -2.52
N GLU A 32 8.14 22.29 -1.45
CA GLU A 32 8.37 21.52 -0.24
C GLU A 32 7.98 20.04 -0.36
N MET A 33 7.41 19.58 -1.49
CA MET A 33 7.04 18.19 -1.67
C MET A 33 8.26 17.26 -1.56
N SER A 34 8.14 16.23 -0.75
CA SER A 34 9.19 15.22 -0.61
C SER A 34 9.46 14.50 -1.93
N MET A 35 10.69 14.61 -2.40
CA MET A 35 11.17 13.84 -3.55
C MET A 35 11.65 12.46 -3.07
N PRO A 36 11.41 11.38 -3.82
CA PRO A 36 11.79 10.02 -3.44
C PRO A 36 13.29 9.75 -3.63
N THR A 37 14.12 10.57 -2.97
CA THR A 37 15.55 10.31 -2.85
C THR A 37 15.80 9.31 -1.73
N TRP A 38 16.93 8.58 -1.78
CA TRP A 38 17.30 7.69 -0.70
C TRP A 38 17.39 8.41 0.66
N GLN A 39 17.92 9.61 0.66
CA GLN A 39 18.08 10.42 1.88
C GLN A 39 16.72 10.76 2.51
N ASN A 40 15.75 11.23 1.71
CA ASN A 40 14.42 11.58 2.20
C ASN A 40 13.65 10.35 2.67
N THR A 41 13.71 9.26 1.92
CA THR A 41 13.03 8.01 2.28
C THR A 41 13.60 7.39 3.56
N LEU A 42 14.92 7.42 3.73
CA LEU A 42 15.58 6.94 4.95
C LEU A 42 15.26 7.83 6.16
N ALA A 43 15.26 9.15 5.97
CA ALA A 43 14.93 10.09 7.05
C ALA A 43 13.49 9.91 7.53
N SER A 44 12.52 9.87 6.62
CA SER A 44 11.11 9.64 6.95
C SER A 44 10.88 8.27 7.60
N ALA A 45 11.55 7.22 7.11
CA ALA A 45 11.44 5.88 7.69
C ALA A 45 11.97 5.82 9.13
N LYS A 46 13.10 6.48 9.41
CA LYS A 46 13.66 6.55 10.77
C LYS A 46 12.78 7.37 11.72
N LEU A 47 12.19 8.46 11.23
CA LEU A 47 11.22 9.22 12.01
C LEU A 47 9.98 8.38 12.34
N ALA A 48 9.42 7.68 11.37
CA ALA A 48 8.29 6.79 11.57
C ALA A 48 8.60 5.65 12.57
N ASP A 49 9.76 4.99 12.42
CA ASP A 49 10.24 3.93 13.29
C ASP A 49 10.42 4.42 14.74
N ASN A 50 11.06 5.58 14.92
CA ASN A 50 11.27 6.20 16.23
C ASN A 50 9.97 6.70 16.87
N ALA A 51 8.99 7.11 16.07
CA ALA A 51 7.65 7.50 16.53
C ALA A 51 6.79 6.29 16.92
N GLY A 52 7.24 5.06 16.66
CA GLY A 52 6.49 3.84 16.97
C GLY A 52 5.39 3.52 15.96
N LEU A 53 5.46 4.05 14.74
CA LEU A 53 4.52 3.66 13.67
C LEU A 53 4.77 2.22 13.27
N GLU A 54 3.69 1.42 13.17
CA GLU A 54 3.78 -0.03 12.97
C GLU A 54 4.21 -0.45 11.56
N ALA A 55 4.05 0.42 10.54
CA ALA A 55 4.30 0.00 9.16
C ALA A 55 4.94 1.09 8.29
N ILE A 56 5.76 0.64 7.34
CA ILE A 56 6.31 1.44 6.24
C ILE A 56 5.99 0.71 4.95
N VAL A 57 5.04 1.26 4.17
CA VAL A 57 4.43 0.59 3.01
C VAL A 57 4.75 1.34 1.72
N PRO A 58 5.43 0.71 0.74
CA PRO A 58 5.71 1.32 -0.55
C PRO A 58 4.54 1.11 -1.53
N ILE A 59 4.52 1.90 -2.58
CA ILE A 59 3.74 1.59 -3.78
C ILE A 59 4.64 0.93 -4.84
N ALA A 60 4.16 -0.11 -5.53
CA ALA A 60 4.82 -0.60 -6.73
C ALA A 60 4.37 0.25 -7.92
N ARG A 61 5.34 0.75 -8.66
CA ARG A 61 5.15 1.45 -9.93
C ARG A 61 6.42 1.32 -10.76
N TRP A 62 6.26 1.06 -12.03
CA TRP A 62 7.38 0.93 -12.97
C TRP A 62 7.50 2.11 -13.92
N LYS A 63 6.41 2.83 -14.14
CA LYS A 63 6.32 3.96 -15.05
C LYS A 63 5.39 5.04 -14.49
N GLY A 64 5.74 6.30 -14.66
CA GLY A 64 4.87 7.43 -14.36
C GLY A 64 3.69 7.55 -15.34
N TYR A 65 3.00 8.65 -15.26
CA TYR A 65 1.73 8.82 -15.97
C TYR A 65 1.83 9.65 -17.26
N LEU A 66 3.00 10.23 -17.55
CA LEU A 66 3.22 11.01 -18.78
C LEU A 66 4.03 10.18 -19.78
N ASP A 67 3.55 10.13 -21.02
CA ASP A 67 4.33 9.67 -22.15
C ASP A 67 5.30 10.78 -22.59
N ASP A 68 6.39 10.41 -23.22
CA ASP A 68 7.41 11.33 -23.79
C ASP A 68 8.07 12.30 -22.78
N LYS A 69 7.84 12.12 -21.46
CA LYS A 69 8.43 12.91 -20.38
C LYS A 69 9.17 12.02 -19.37
N ALA A 70 10.19 11.30 -19.84
CA ALA A 70 10.96 10.34 -19.03
C ALA A 70 11.50 10.96 -17.72
N GLU A 71 11.94 12.22 -17.77
CA GLU A 71 12.53 12.93 -16.63
C GLU A 71 11.50 13.53 -15.66
N HIS A 72 10.19 13.34 -15.94
CA HIS A 72 9.18 13.87 -15.05
C HIS A 72 9.22 13.15 -13.69
N LYS A 73 9.08 13.89 -12.59
CA LYS A 73 9.17 13.38 -11.22
C LYS A 73 8.23 12.20 -10.91
N SER A 74 7.10 12.06 -11.60
CA SER A 74 6.20 10.92 -11.45
C SER A 74 6.80 9.59 -11.90
N ASN A 75 7.90 9.62 -12.69
CA ASN A 75 8.66 8.43 -13.08
C ASN A 75 9.67 7.98 -12.01
N ILE A 76 9.95 8.82 -11.00
CA ILE A 76 10.93 8.50 -9.97
C ILE A 76 10.24 7.62 -8.91
N VAL A 77 10.56 6.33 -8.95
CA VAL A 77 10.06 5.34 -8.00
C VAL A 77 11.21 4.41 -7.62
N LEU A 78 11.48 4.25 -6.33
CA LEU A 78 12.47 3.28 -5.86
C LEU A 78 11.82 1.89 -5.85
N GLU A 79 12.56 0.90 -6.37
CA GLU A 79 12.10 -0.49 -6.46
C GLU A 79 11.87 -1.07 -5.05
N THR A 80 10.75 -1.75 -4.85
CA THR A 80 10.18 -1.98 -3.53
C THR A 80 10.92 -3.02 -2.69
N PHE A 81 11.51 -4.08 -3.28
CA PHE A 81 12.24 -5.10 -2.52
C PHE A 81 13.63 -4.62 -2.12
N THR A 82 14.37 -4.01 -3.04
CA THR A 82 15.69 -3.42 -2.75
C THR A 82 15.55 -2.29 -1.71
N TRP A 83 14.54 -1.45 -1.88
CA TRP A 83 14.19 -0.38 -0.93
C TRP A 83 13.84 -0.96 0.45
N ALA A 84 13.00 -2.00 0.52
CA ALA A 84 12.59 -2.63 1.77
C ALA A 84 13.78 -3.29 2.49
N ALA A 85 14.70 -3.94 1.76
CA ALA A 85 15.90 -4.54 2.35
C ALA A 85 16.76 -3.50 3.06
N ALA A 86 16.97 -2.33 2.43
CA ALA A 86 17.75 -1.25 2.99
C ALA A 86 17.07 -0.61 4.22
N LEU A 87 15.74 -0.43 4.19
CA LEU A 87 14.98 0.08 5.34
C LEU A 87 14.89 -0.94 6.47
N ALA A 88 14.74 -2.22 6.18
CA ALA A 88 14.74 -3.29 7.17
C ALA A 88 16.04 -3.31 7.99
N ALA A 89 17.19 -3.05 7.34
CA ALA A 89 18.48 -2.92 7.98
C ALA A 89 18.65 -1.60 8.77
N SER A 90 17.85 -0.58 8.46
CA SER A 90 17.98 0.78 9.00
C SER A 90 16.96 1.12 10.09
N THR A 91 15.96 0.26 10.32
CA THR A 91 14.86 0.42 11.28
C THR A 91 14.89 -0.71 12.33
N LYS A 92 14.19 -0.51 13.45
CA LYS A 92 14.21 -1.47 14.56
C LYS A 92 12.83 -1.98 14.98
N TYR A 93 11.79 -1.19 14.74
CA TYR A 93 10.42 -1.48 15.20
C TYR A 93 9.45 -1.71 14.04
N SER A 94 9.32 -0.75 13.13
CA SER A 94 8.31 -0.80 12.08
C SER A 94 8.41 -2.05 11.20
N ALA A 95 7.29 -2.63 10.86
CA ALA A 95 7.19 -3.60 9.78
C ALA A 95 7.50 -2.91 8.45
N VAL A 96 8.40 -3.47 7.68
CA VAL A 96 8.75 -2.96 6.34
C VAL A 96 8.07 -3.82 5.29
N PHE A 97 7.33 -3.18 4.40
CA PHE A 97 6.63 -3.87 3.31
C PHE A 97 7.41 -3.76 2.00
N SER A 98 7.24 -4.74 1.14
CA SER A 98 7.38 -4.59 -0.31
C SER A 98 6.03 -4.69 -0.97
N THR A 99 5.87 -4.10 -2.16
CA THR A 99 4.70 -4.29 -3.00
C THR A 99 5.11 -4.99 -4.29
N SER A 100 4.48 -6.13 -4.59
CA SER A 100 4.74 -6.93 -5.80
C SER A 100 3.56 -6.88 -6.76
N HIS A 101 3.82 -6.51 -8.02
CA HIS A 101 2.94 -6.85 -9.13
C HIS A 101 3.19 -8.32 -9.49
N ALA A 102 2.30 -9.22 -9.04
CA ALA A 102 2.51 -10.66 -9.20
C ALA A 102 2.83 -11.12 -10.64
N PRO A 103 2.19 -10.56 -11.70
CA PRO A 103 2.51 -10.97 -13.07
C PRO A 103 3.92 -10.56 -13.56
N THR A 104 4.53 -9.53 -12.99
CA THR A 104 5.86 -9.07 -13.39
C THR A 104 6.99 -9.71 -12.59
N MET A 105 6.65 -10.49 -11.54
CA MET A 105 7.65 -11.09 -10.65
C MET A 105 7.36 -12.57 -10.43
N HIS A 106 8.32 -13.41 -10.75
CA HIS A 106 8.18 -14.86 -10.57
C HIS A 106 8.12 -15.23 -9.09
N PRO A 107 7.20 -16.14 -8.63
CA PRO A 107 7.04 -16.46 -7.21
C PRO A 107 8.30 -17.06 -6.56
N VAL A 108 9.19 -17.71 -7.31
CA VAL A 108 10.48 -18.20 -6.81
C VAL A 108 11.40 -17.05 -6.40
N LEU A 109 11.44 -15.97 -7.21
CA LEU A 109 12.22 -14.77 -6.89
C LEU A 109 11.67 -14.11 -5.63
N VAL A 110 10.36 -13.84 -5.61
CA VAL A 110 9.70 -13.19 -4.47
C VAL A 110 9.80 -14.02 -3.18
N ALA A 111 9.75 -15.35 -3.28
CA ALA A 111 9.97 -16.22 -2.12
C ALA A 111 11.36 -16.03 -1.50
N LYS A 112 12.39 -15.91 -2.34
CA LYS A 112 13.78 -15.72 -1.93
C LYS A 112 13.98 -14.32 -1.33
N GLU A 113 13.51 -13.29 -2.01
CA GLU A 113 13.63 -11.90 -1.56
C GLU A 113 12.91 -11.69 -0.24
N SER A 114 11.64 -12.13 -0.13
CA SER A 114 10.85 -12.03 1.09
C SER A 114 11.54 -12.70 2.28
N ALA A 115 12.05 -13.92 2.13
CA ALA A 115 12.73 -14.62 3.19
C ALA A 115 14.06 -13.95 3.59
N THR A 116 14.75 -13.32 2.62
CA THR A 116 15.98 -12.58 2.87
C THR A 116 15.71 -11.30 3.66
N ILE A 117 14.70 -10.51 3.24
CA ILE A 117 14.32 -9.28 3.94
C ILE A 117 13.76 -9.60 5.32
N ASP A 118 13.00 -10.68 5.44
CA ASP A 118 12.48 -11.13 6.74
C ASP A 118 13.61 -11.47 7.71
N ALA A 119 14.66 -12.14 7.24
CA ALA A 119 15.86 -12.39 8.04
C ALA A 119 16.60 -11.09 8.41
N ILE A 120 16.79 -10.16 7.49
CA ILE A 120 17.40 -8.85 7.74
C ILE A 120 16.62 -8.06 8.80
N SER A 121 15.30 -8.06 8.71
CA SER A 121 14.43 -7.32 9.62
C SER A 121 14.21 -8.00 10.98
N GLY A 122 14.66 -9.26 11.14
CA GLY A 122 14.36 -10.06 12.35
C GLY A 122 12.88 -10.43 12.47
N GLY A 123 12.19 -10.71 11.35
CA GLY A 123 10.80 -11.13 11.34
C GLY A 123 9.78 -9.98 11.26
N ARG A 124 10.17 -8.80 10.76
CA ARG A 124 9.30 -7.62 10.60
C ARG A 124 8.91 -7.33 9.15
N PHE A 125 9.24 -8.20 8.21
CA PHE A 125 8.86 -8.02 6.82
C PHE A 125 7.40 -8.41 6.58
N ALA A 126 6.74 -7.72 5.65
CA ALA A 126 5.42 -8.08 5.13
C ALA A 126 5.35 -7.79 3.61
N LEU A 127 4.43 -8.44 2.93
CA LEU A 127 4.32 -8.37 1.48
C LEU A 127 2.93 -7.87 1.07
N ASN A 128 2.86 -6.77 0.35
CA ASN A 128 1.67 -6.35 -0.36
C ASN A 128 1.67 -6.94 -1.76
N ILE A 129 0.61 -7.65 -2.15
CA ILE A 129 0.50 -8.28 -3.47
C ILE A 129 -0.64 -7.65 -4.25
N VAL A 130 -0.40 -7.37 -5.52
CA VAL A 130 -1.40 -6.82 -6.44
C VAL A 130 -1.36 -7.51 -7.79
N GLY A 131 -2.52 -7.63 -8.42
CA GLY A 131 -2.64 -8.20 -9.77
C GLY A 131 -2.21 -7.24 -10.89
N GLY A 132 -1.96 -5.96 -10.55
CA GLY A 132 -1.67 -4.90 -11.50
C GLY A 132 -2.92 -4.37 -12.21
N TRP A 133 -2.83 -3.16 -12.76
CA TRP A 133 -3.96 -2.51 -13.45
C TRP A 133 -3.52 -1.59 -14.60
N ASN A 134 -2.27 -1.15 -14.62
CA ASN A 134 -1.74 -0.19 -15.60
C ASN A 134 -1.08 -0.94 -16.75
N ARG A 135 -1.77 -1.04 -17.88
CA ARG A 135 -1.29 -1.71 -19.10
C ARG A 135 0.08 -1.25 -19.52
N ARG A 136 0.36 0.06 -19.42
CA ARG A 136 1.64 0.66 -19.82
C ARG A 136 2.85 0.09 -19.07
N GLU A 137 2.65 -0.35 -17.82
CA GLU A 137 3.69 -1.04 -17.04
C GLU A 137 3.88 -2.48 -17.53
N PHE A 138 2.81 -3.19 -17.83
CA PHE A 138 2.86 -4.57 -18.35
C PHE A 138 3.52 -4.64 -19.71
N ASP A 139 3.26 -3.66 -20.58
CA ASP A 139 3.90 -3.55 -21.90
C ASP A 139 5.44 -3.44 -21.80
N MET A 140 5.97 -2.80 -20.73
CA MET A 140 7.44 -2.75 -20.49
C MET A 140 8.06 -4.13 -20.27
N PHE A 141 7.29 -5.07 -19.71
CA PHE A 141 7.73 -6.45 -19.47
C PHE A 141 7.35 -7.40 -20.58
N GLY A 142 6.66 -6.94 -21.62
CA GLY A 142 6.13 -7.79 -22.69
C GLY A 142 5.09 -8.80 -22.18
N ILE A 143 4.30 -8.42 -21.16
CA ILE A 143 3.29 -9.26 -20.53
C ILE A 143 1.91 -8.68 -20.79
N ASP A 144 0.97 -9.54 -21.19
CA ASP A 144 -0.43 -9.13 -21.38
C ASP A 144 -1.09 -8.79 -20.04
N LEU A 145 -1.80 -7.66 -19.98
CA LEU A 145 -2.70 -7.37 -18.86
C LEU A 145 -3.95 -8.24 -18.99
N LEU A 146 -4.08 -9.24 -18.13
CA LEU A 146 -5.21 -10.14 -18.08
C LEU A 146 -6.52 -9.41 -17.76
N GLU A 147 -7.65 -9.96 -18.18
CA GLU A 147 -8.97 -9.55 -17.75
C GLU A 147 -9.09 -9.55 -16.21
N HIS A 148 -9.93 -8.65 -15.68
CA HIS A 148 -10.00 -8.38 -14.25
C HIS A 148 -10.09 -9.64 -13.37
N ASP A 149 -11.02 -10.53 -13.64
CA ASP A 149 -11.22 -11.73 -12.82
C ASP A 149 -10.11 -12.76 -13.03
N GLN A 150 -9.57 -12.84 -14.26
CA GLN A 150 -8.42 -13.70 -14.56
C GLN A 150 -7.15 -13.29 -13.80
N ARG A 151 -7.00 -12.00 -13.48
CA ARG A 151 -5.89 -11.52 -12.63
C ARG A 151 -5.94 -12.10 -11.23
N TYR A 152 -7.15 -12.28 -10.65
CA TYR A 152 -7.28 -12.87 -9.31
C TYR A 152 -7.07 -14.39 -9.32
N ILE A 153 -7.47 -15.09 -10.39
CA ILE A 153 -7.15 -16.52 -10.56
C ILE A 153 -5.62 -16.72 -10.65
N TYR A 154 -4.95 -15.87 -11.44
CA TYR A 154 -3.49 -15.88 -11.53
C TYR A 154 -2.83 -15.56 -10.18
N LEU A 155 -3.32 -14.55 -9.47
CA LEU A 155 -2.79 -14.10 -8.18
C LEU A 155 -2.96 -15.19 -7.10
N GLU A 156 -4.07 -15.91 -7.11
CA GLU A 156 -4.30 -17.06 -6.21
C GLU A 156 -3.27 -18.16 -6.44
N GLU A 157 -3.08 -18.55 -7.70
CA GLU A 157 -2.09 -19.56 -8.06
C GLU A 157 -0.67 -19.13 -7.68
N TRP A 158 -0.31 -17.89 -8.01
CA TRP A 158 0.97 -17.28 -7.67
C TRP A 158 1.22 -17.30 -6.15
N LEU A 159 0.25 -16.90 -5.35
CA LEU A 159 0.35 -16.88 -3.89
C LEU A 159 0.43 -18.30 -3.30
N ARG A 160 -0.29 -19.26 -3.88
CA ARG A 160 -0.23 -20.66 -3.47
C ARG A 160 1.17 -21.25 -3.69
N ILE A 161 1.78 -20.94 -4.83
CA ILE A 161 3.17 -21.33 -5.11
C ILE A 161 4.12 -20.68 -4.13
N LEU A 162 3.98 -19.38 -3.90
CA LEU A 162 4.80 -18.61 -2.96
C LEU A 162 4.77 -19.23 -1.55
N ARG A 163 3.57 -19.49 -1.03
CA ARG A 163 3.39 -20.15 0.27
C ARG A 163 3.99 -21.56 0.32
N ARG A 164 3.88 -22.30 -0.76
CA ARG A 164 4.51 -23.63 -0.87
C ARG A 164 6.02 -23.53 -0.84
N LEU A 165 6.63 -22.56 -1.51
CA LEU A 165 8.07 -22.32 -1.48
C LEU A 165 8.58 -22.00 -0.07
N TRP A 166 7.84 -21.20 0.70
CA TRP A 166 8.19 -20.87 2.09
C TRP A 166 8.10 -22.06 3.04
N ASN A 167 7.12 -22.97 2.82
CA ASN A 167 6.76 -23.99 3.81
C ASN A 167 7.21 -25.40 3.43
N SER A 168 7.48 -25.70 2.16
CA SER A 168 7.82 -27.07 1.75
C SER A 168 9.06 -27.60 2.45
N PRO A 169 9.02 -28.82 3.02
CA PRO A 169 10.18 -29.47 3.61
C PRO A 169 11.20 -29.94 2.57
N SER A 170 10.75 -30.23 1.35
CA SER A 170 11.54 -30.79 0.25
C SER A 170 11.27 -30.08 -1.06
N GLU A 171 12.08 -30.39 -2.06
CA GLU A 171 11.86 -29.98 -3.44
C GLU A 171 10.51 -30.49 -3.96
N PHE A 172 9.91 -29.72 -4.87
CA PHE A 172 8.67 -30.11 -5.53
C PHE A 172 8.63 -29.66 -6.99
N ASP A 173 7.91 -30.42 -7.79
CA ASP A 173 7.56 -30.02 -9.13
C ASP A 173 6.18 -29.33 -9.15
N TYR A 174 6.02 -28.39 -10.06
CA TYR A 174 4.75 -27.71 -10.30
C TYR A 174 4.57 -27.46 -11.77
N GLU A 175 3.40 -27.77 -12.31
CA GLU A 175 3.06 -27.54 -13.71
C GLU A 175 1.60 -27.10 -13.83
N SER A 176 1.39 -25.99 -14.54
CA SER A 176 0.10 -25.42 -14.86
C SER A 176 0.16 -24.63 -16.18
N LYS A 177 -0.92 -23.95 -16.52
CA LYS A 177 -0.92 -23.00 -17.64
C LYS A 177 0.06 -21.83 -17.44
N ASN A 178 0.20 -21.35 -16.20
CA ASN A 178 0.95 -20.13 -15.91
C ASN A 178 2.38 -20.40 -15.42
N PHE A 179 2.62 -21.56 -14.79
CA PHE A 179 3.91 -21.85 -14.16
C PHE A 179 4.39 -23.26 -14.44
N ARG A 180 5.69 -23.37 -14.71
CA ARG A 180 6.37 -24.65 -14.85
C ARG A 180 7.68 -24.65 -14.07
N MET A 181 7.74 -25.44 -13.01
CA MET A 181 8.89 -25.53 -12.14
C MET A 181 9.27 -26.98 -11.87
N LYS A 182 10.56 -27.27 -11.82
CA LYS A 182 11.10 -28.57 -11.45
C LYS A 182 12.01 -28.43 -10.26
N LYS A 183 11.88 -29.32 -9.26
CA LYS A 183 12.69 -29.36 -8.05
C LYS A 183 12.77 -28.01 -7.34
N ALA A 184 11.65 -27.28 -7.32
CA ALA A 184 11.56 -25.96 -6.74
C ALA A 184 11.70 -26.03 -5.22
N ILE A 185 12.52 -25.16 -4.64
CA ILE A 185 12.70 -24.98 -3.21
C ILE A 185 13.19 -23.57 -2.91
N SER A 186 12.81 -23.01 -1.79
CA SER A 186 13.36 -21.74 -1.29
C SER A 186 13.96 -21.91 0.11
N ARG A 187 15.21 -21.47 0.27
CA ARG A 187 15.93 -21.41 1.54
C ARG A 187 16.76 -20.11 1.59
N PRO A 188 16.87 -19.41 2.74
CA PRO A 188 16.21 -19.75 4.00
C PRO A 188 14.69 -19.67 3.88
N ARG A 189 13.99 -20.17 4.89
CA ARG A 189 12.57 -19.89 5.08
C ARG A 189 12.42 -18.53 5.76
N PRO A 190 11.27 -17.85 5.65
CA PRO A 190 10.95 -16.73 6.53
C PRO A 190 11.10 -17.11 8.00
N LEU A 191 11.52 -16.18 8.83
CA LEU A 191 11.55 -16.34 10.29
C LEU A 191 10.14 -16.42 10.86
N GLN A 192 9.18 -15.76 10.21
CA GLN A 192 7.79 -15.75 10.61
C GLN A 192 7.13 -17.10 10.29
N PRO A 193 6.47 -17.76 11.27
CA PRO A 193 5.83 -19.05 11.08
C PRO A 193 4.76 -19.02 10.00
N GLY A 194 4.83 -19.93 9.03
CA GLY A 194 3.88 -20.02 7.94
C GLY A 194 4.15 -19.08 6.73
N GLY A 195 5.14 -18.21 6.86
CA GLY A 195 5.52 -17.23 5.84
C GLY A 195 5.34 -15.79 6.32
N VAL A 196 5.67 -14.84 5.47
CA VAL A 196 5.48 -13.41 5.79
C VAL A 196 3.99 -13.02 5.66
N PRO A 197 3.51 -12.04 6.45
CA PRO A 197 2.14 -11.54 6.33
C PRO A 197 1.89 -10.95 4.94
N VAL A 198 0.67 -11.14 4.45
CA VAL A 198 0.24 -10.69 3.13
C VAL A 198 -0.83 -9.61 3.25
N MET A 199 -0.58 -8.47 2.62
CA MET A 199 -1.55 -7.42 2.35
C MET A 199 -2.03 -7.52 0.90
N ASN A 200 -3.29 -7.18 0.64
CA ASN A 200 -3.80 -7.01 -0.72
C ASN A 200 -4.69 -5.78 -0.81
N ALA A 201 -4.43 -4.93 -1.80
CA ALA A 201 -5.25 -3.76 -2.09
C ALA A 201 -6.35 -4.14 -3.09
N ALA A 202 -7.57 -4.33 -2.61
CA ALA A 202 -8.68 -4.79 -3.39
C ALA A 202 -9.92 -3.90 -3.23
N LEU A 203 -10.41 -3.34 -4.35
CA LEU A 203 -11.55 -2.44 -4.39
C LEU A 203 -12.78 -3.07 -5.09
N SER A 204 -12.60 -4.13 -5.84
CA SER A 204 -13.67 -4.85 -6.53
C SER A 204 -14.24 -5.99 -5.67
N PRO A 205 -15.49 -6.44 -5.90
CA PRO A 205 -16.04 -7.59 -5.18
C PRO A 205 -15.16 -8.85 -5.27
N THR A 206 -14.66 -9.18 -6.47
CA THR A 206 -13.75 -10.32 -6.70
C THR A 206 -12.46 -10.15 -5.89
N GLY A 207 -11.88 -8.95 -5.89
CA GLY A 207 -10.67 -8.67 -5.14
C GLY A 207 -10.89 -8.67 -3.62
N MET A 208 -12.01 -8.14 -3.15
CA MET A 208 -12.38 -8.21 -1.72
C MET A 208 -12.53 -9.66 -1.26
N ARG A 209 -13.16 -10.52 -2.08
CA ARG A 209 -13.29 -11.95 -1.82
C ARG A 209 -11.93 -12.65 -1.76
N PHE A 210 -11.05 -12.37 -2.75
CA PHE A 210 -9.68 -12.87 -2.75
C PHE A 210 -8.93 -12.46 -1.47
N SER A 211 -9.00 -11.18 -1.12
CA SER A 211 -8.30 -10.67 0.06
C SER A 211 -8.85 -11.28 1.36
N ALA A 212 -10.18 -11.41 1.51
CA ALA A 212 -10.81 -12.07 2.65
C ALA A 212 -10.34 -13.52 2.82
N GLN A 213 -10.16 -14.22 1.70
CA GLN A 213 -9.74 -15.63 1.69
C GLN A 213 -8.24 -15.83 1.91
N TYR A 214 -7.41 -14.93 1.38
CA TYR A 214 -5.97 -15.20 1.26
C TYR A 214 -5.05 -14.19 1.96
N SER A 215 -5.52 -13.01 2.35
CA SER A 215 -4.67 -11.96 2.94
C SER A 215 -4.81 -11.88 4.46
N ASP A 216 -3.79 -11.36 5.13
CA ASP A 216 -3.84 -11.02 6.56
C ASP A 216 -4.36 -9.59 6.75
N ILE A 217 -4.12 -8.74 5.75
CA ILE A 217 -4.55 -7.34 5.70
C ILE A 217 -5.23 -7.05 4.37
N GLY A 218 -6.45 -6.54 4.42
CA GLY A 218 -7.14 -5.93 3.28
C GLY A 218 -6.94 -4.42 3.30
N LEU A 219 -6.25 -3.86 2.29
CA LEU A 219 -6.17 -2.40 2.13
C LEU A 219 -7.37 -1.94 1.31
N ILE A 220 -8.25 -1.17 1.93
CA ILE A 220 -9.51 -0.72 1.34
C ILE A 220 -9.52 0.80 1.12
N SER A 221 -10.32 1.24 0.16
CA SER A 221 -10.64 2.66 -0.05
C SER A 221 -12.15 2.84 0.08
N PRO A 222 -12.66 3.05 1.29
CA PRO A 222 -14.10 3.10 1.54
C PRO A 222 -14.75 4.29 0.83
N GLN A 223 -16.01 4.11 0.46
CA GLN A 223 -16.83 5.17 -0.14
C GLN A 223 -17.53 5.97 0.97
N GLY A 224 -17.64 7.27 0.77
CA GLY A 224 -18.24 8.20 1.72
C GLY A 224 -17.27 9.27 2.19
N ALA A 225 -17.84 10.39 2.64
CA ALA A 225 -17.08 11.56 3.06
C ALA A 225 -16.54 11.44 4.50
N LYS A 226 -17.23 10.68 5.33
CA LYS A 226 -16.92 10.53 6.76
C LYS A 226 -16.66 9.06 7.12
N PRO A 227 -15.88 8.80 8.18
CA PRO A 227 -15.64 7.43 8.65
C PRO A 227 -16.93 6.64 8.95
N GLU A 228 -17.95 7.29 9.47
CA GLU A 228 -19.23 6.64 9.80
C GLU A 228 -19.90 6.00 8.57
N ASP A 229 -19.74 6.61 7.40
CA ASP A 229 -20.30 6.11 6.13
C ASP A 229 -19.68 4.77 5.71
N TRP A 230 -18.49 4.43 6.25
CA TRP A 230 -17.74 3.22 5.88
C TRP A 230 -18.11 1.99 6.70
N ARG A 231 -18.84 2.19 7.81
CA ARG A 231 -19.13 1.13 8.80
C ARG A 231 -19.73 -0.13 8.16
N GLU A 232 -20.75 0.03 7.33
CA GLU A 232 -21.42 -1.12 6.71
C GLU A 232 -20.46 -1.92 5.81
N GLN A 233 -19.63 -1.23 5.04
CA GLN A 233 -18.65 -1.86 4.18
C GLN A 233 -17.58 -2.61 4.99
N VAL A 234 -17.09 -2.02 6.07
CA VAL A 234 -16.10 -2.65 6.97
C VAL A 234 -16.70 -3.90 7.63
N VAL A 235 -17.91 -3.80 8.15
CA VAL A 235 -18.61 -4.93 8.78
C VAL A 235 -18.86 -6.05 7.78
N ALA A 236 -19.36 -5.73 6.58
CA ALA A 236 -19.62 -6.71 5.53
C ALA A 236 -18.35 -7.46 5.11
N TYR A 237 -17.22 -6.75 5.02
CA TYR A 237 -15.95 -7.34 4.63
C TYR A 237 -15.42 -8.33 5.69
N LYS A 238 -15.40 -7.92 6.96
CA LYS A 238 -14.98 -8.79 8.07
C LYS A 238 -15.93 -9.99 8.25
N LYS A 239 -17.24 -9.77 8.04
CA LYS A 239 -18.23 -10.84 8.02
C LYS A 239 -17.97 -11.87 6.94
N MET A 240 -17.69 -11.42 5.70
CA MET A 240 -17.31 -12.31 4.59
C MET A 240 -16.10 -13.19 4.94
N ALA A 241 -15.03 -12.59 5.49
CA ALA A 241 -13.84 -13.33 5.88
C ALA A 241 -14.15 -14.42 6.90
N ARG A 242 -14.98 -14.10 7.91
CA ARG A 242 -15.34 -15.02 8.99
C ARG A 242 -16.30 -16.12 8.53
N GLU A 243 -17.41 -15.75 7.88
CA GLU A 243 -18.48 -16.67 7.56
C GLU A 243 -18.20 -17.56 6.34
N GLU A 244 -17.48 -17.04 5.34
CA GLU A 244 -17.19 -17.79 4.11
C GLU A 244 -15.85 -18.51 4.13
N PHE A 245 -14.88 -18.02 4.91
CA PHE A 245 -13.50 -18.53 4.86
C PHE A 245 -12.93 -18.95 6.23
N ASP A 246 -13.70 -18.81 7.32
CA ASP A 246 -13.27 -19.09 8.69
C ASP A 246 -11.96 -18.35 9.05
N ARG A 247 -11.88 -17.05 8.70
CA ARG A 247 -10.69 -16.21 8.88
C ARG A 247 -11.02 -14.88 9.53
N GLU A 248 -10.07 -14.39 10.33
CA GLU A 248 -10.01 -12.99 10.73
C GLU A 248 -9.06 -12.24 9.79
N ILE A 249 -9.48 -11.06 9.36
CA ILE A 249 -8.67 -10.16 8.52
C ILE A 249 -8.60 -8.77 9.17
N GLN A 250 -7.45 -8.14 9.14
CA GLN A 250 -7.34 -6.72 9.42
C GLN A 250 -7.76 -5.91 8.19
N LEU A 251 -8.49 -4.82 8.42
CA LEU A 251 -8.81 -3.86 7.36
C LEU A 251 -8.06 -2.57 7.61
N TRP A 252 -7.26 -2.19 6.63
CA TRP A 252 -6.50 -0.95 6.64
C TRP A 252 -7.00 0.00 5.56
N THR A 253 -6.80 1.30 5.77
CA THR A 253 -7.08 2.32 4.76
C THR A 253 -5.92 3.30 4.66
N ASN A 254 -5.90 4.11 3.61
CA ASN A 254 -4.91 5.17 3.46
C ASN A 254 -5.54 6.54 3.70
N CYS A 255 -4.78 7.43 4.37
CA CYS A 255 -5.18 8.80 4.63
C CYS A 255 -4.06 9.78 4.26
N ALA A 256 -4.46 10.94 3.75
CA ALA A 256 -3.55 12.06 3.45
C ALA A 256 -3.64 13.11 4.57
N VAL A 257 -2.54 13.37 5.24
CA VAL A 257 -2.50 14.26 6.43
C VAL A 257 -2.12 15.66 6.02
N THR A 258 -2.98 16.62 6.36
CA THR A 258 -2.74 18.05 6.24
C THR A 258 -2.89 18.70 7.62
N GLN A 259 -1.85 18.54 8.44
CA GLN A 259 -1.81 19.07 9.81
C GLN A 259 -1.21 20.45 9.86
N ARG A 260 -1.93 21.43 10.46
CA ARG A 260 -1.45 22.78 10.79
C ARG A 260 -1.93 23.16 12.19
N ASP A 261 -1.53 24.31 12.69
CA ASP A 261 -1.89 24.73 14.06
C ASP A 261 -3.36 25.11 14.17
N THR A 262 -3.98 25.60 13.09
CA THR A 262 -5.40 25.92 13.00
C THR A 262 -6.08 25.22 11.82
N GLN A 263 -7.40 25.04 11.90
CA GLN A 263 -8.21 24.52 10.81
C GLN A 263 -8.04 25.36 9.54
N LYS A 264 -8.10 26.69 9.68
CA LYS A 264 -7.96 27.60 8.54
C LYS A 264 -6.61 27.42 7.82
N GLU A 265 -5.53 27.32 8.54
CA GLU A 265 -4.20 27.10 7.94
C GLU A 265 -4.12 25.74 7.25
N ALA A 266 -4.76 24.70 7.81
CA ALA A 266 -4.82 23.38 7.19
C ALA A 266 -5.63 23.42 5.88
N ASP A 267 -6.79 24.08 5.89
CA ASP A 267 -7.63 24.23 4.70
C ASP A 267 -6.92 25.05 3.61
N ASP A 268 -6.26 26.15 3.98
CA ASP A 268 -5.49 26.99 3.05
C ASP A 268 -4.31 26.20 2.44
N TYR A 269 -3.62 25.38 3.24
CA TYR A 269 -2.53 24.55 2.73
C TYR A 269 -3.02 23.40 1.85
N LEU A 270 -4.14 22.75 2.21
CA LEU A 270 -4.79 21.76 1.37
C LEU A 270 -5.11 22.34 -0.01
N ARG A 271 -5.80 23.47 -0.05
CA ARG A 271 -6.13 24.16 -1.32
C ARG A 271 -4.86 24.48 -2.12
N ARG A 272 -3.82 25.01 -1.44
CA ARG A 272 -2.55 25.36 -2.08
C ARG A 272 -1.97 24.17 -2.83
N TYR A 273 -1.75 23.02 -2.19
CA TYR A 273 -1.05 21.92 -2.85
C TYR A 273 -1.96 21.09 -3.77
N SER A 274 -3.26 20.97 -3.49
CA SER A 274 -4.16 20.09 -4.25
C SER A 274 -4.94 20.79 -5.36
N GLU A 275 -4.97 22.14 -5.36
CA GLU A 275 -5.69 22.93 -6.36
C GLU A 275 -4.76 23.93 -7.06
N GLU A 276 -4.15 24.88 -6.31
CA GLU A 276 -3.35 25.96 -6.88
C GLU A 276 -2.05 25.46 -7.53
N TYR A 277 -1.42 24.47 -6.90
CA TYR A 277 -0.19 23.84 -7.37
C TYR A 277 -0.40 22.41 -7.87
N LEU A 278 -1.63 22.06 -8.25
CA LEU A 278 -1.90 20.75 -8.85
C LEU A 278 -1.15 20.61 -10.18
N ASP A 279 -0.44 19.49 -10.34
CA ASP A 279 0.12 19.07 -11.61
C ASP A 279 -1.00 18.53 -12.50
N ALA A 280 -1.68 19.45 -13.17
CA ALA A 280 -2.89 19.15 -13.96
C ALA A 280 -2.60 18.15 -15.08
N GLU A 281 -1.43 18.25 -15.73
CA GLU A 281 -1.06 17.36 -16.83
C GLU A 281 -0.95 15.91 -16.37
N VAL A 282 -0.25 15.67 -15.26
CA VAL A 282 -0.13 14.32 -14.67
C VAL A 282 -1.48 13.82 -14.20
N MET A 283 -2.26 14.69 -13.56
CA MET A 283 -3.58 14.34 -13.05
C MET A 283 -4.53 13.94 -14.17
N ASP A 284 -4.56 14.70 -15.27
CA ASP A 284 -5.42 14.41 -16.42
C ASP A 284 -5.01 13.11 -17.12
N SER A 285 -3.70 12.87 -17.27
CA SER A 285 -3.18 11.61 -17.81
C SER A 285 -3.53 10.41 -16.92
N LEU A 286 -3.39 10.56 -15.60
CA LEU A 286 -3.78 9.52 -14.65
C LEU A 286 -5.28 9.22 -14.73
N MET A 287 -6.13 10.24 -14.74
CA MET A 287 -7.58 10.06 -14.83
C MET A 287 -7.99 9.39 -16.14
N LYS A 288 -7.36 9.76 -17.25
CA LYS A 288 -7.57 9.10 -18.54
C LYS A 288 -7.18 7.63 -18.49
N THR A 289 -6.02 7.31 -17.91
CA THR A 289 -5.56 5.92 -17.75
C THR A 289 -6.53 5.12 -16.89
N ILE A 290 -6.95 5.64 -15.75
CA ILE A 290 -7.93 4.98 -14.86
C ILE A 290 -9.26 4.77 -15.57
N SER A 291 -9.75 5.76 -16.31
CA SER A 291 -10.99 5.68 -17.09
C SER A 291 -10.93 4.51 -18.08
N VAL A 292 -9.87 4.40 -18.86
CA VAL A 292 -9.69 3.36 -19.87
C VAL A 292 -9.52 1.98 -19.23
N GLU A 293 -8.57 1.83 -18.29
CA GLU A 293 -8.20 0.52 -17.74
C GLU A 293 -9.28 -0.07 -16.81
N ASN A 294 -10.13 0.77 -16.23
CA ASN A 294 -11.23 0.30 -15.36
C ASN A 294 -12.61 0.46 -15.98
N ASN A 295 -12.68 0.85 -17.26
CA ASN A 295 -13.93 1.09 -17.97
C ASN A 295 -14.90 2.01 -17.19
N VAL A 296 -14.38 3.13 -16.69
CA VAL A 296 -15.12 4.15 -15.94
C VAL A 296 -15.28 5.39 -16.82
N PRO A 297 -16.50 5.88 -17.09
CA PRO A 297 -16.67 7.09 -17.91
C PRO A 297 -15.90 8.29 -17.35
N ILE A 298 -15.27 9.05 -18.25
CA ILE A 298 -14.35 10.15 -17.87
C ILE A 298 -15.06 11.28 -17.10
N ASP A 299 -16.35 11.48 -17.34
CA ASP A 299 -17.22 12.47 -16.72
C ASP A 299 -18.05 11.92 -15.55
N SER A 300 -17.78 10.69 -15.11
CA SER A 300 -18.54 10.05 -14.04
C SER A 300 -18.25 10.67 -12.66
N PRO A 301 -19.24 10.70 -11.74
CA PRO A 301 -19.03 11.10 -10.36
C PRO A 301 -17.96 10.26 -9.64
N ARG A 302 -17.83 8.99 -10.04
CA ARG A 302 -16.81 8.09 -9.52
C ARG A 302 -15.40 8.57 -9.87
N LEU A 303 -15.17 8.95 -11.12
CA LEU A 303 -13.87 9.45 -11.55
C LEU A 303 -13.55 10.81 -10.94
N ALA A 304 -14.55 11.70 -10.81
CA ALA A 304 -14.40 12.97 -10.10
C ALA A 304 -13.99 12.77 -8.62
N PHE A 305 -14.61 11.82 -7.93
CA PHE A 305 -14.23 11.44 -6.57
C PHE A 305 -12.80 10.91 -6.50
N MET A 306 -12.40 10.04 -7.43
CA MET A 306 -11.03 9.53 -7.50
C MET A 306 -10.02 10.65 -7.78
N ARG A 307 -10.33 11.58 -8.69
CA ARG A 307 -9.51 12.75 -8.97
C ARG A 307 -9.25 13.57 -7.70
N HIS A 308 -10.30 13.87 -6.94
CA HIS A 308 -10.17 14.59 -5.68
C HIS A 308 -9.25 13.83 -4.70
N ARG A 309 -9.48 12.53 -4.50
CA ARG A 309 -8.65 11.70 -3.61
C ARG A 309 -7.17 11.67 -4.04
N MET A 310 -6.90 11.61 -5.35
CA MET A 310 -5.53 11.63 -5.86
C MET A 310 -4.86 13.00 -5.69
N ALA A 311 -5.61 14.09 -5.83
CA ALA A 311 -5.10 15.44 -5.64
C ALA A 311 -4.66 15.68 -4.18
N VAL A 312 -5.39 15.16 -3.22
CA VAL A 312 -5.08 15.33 -1.78
C VAL A 312 -4.01 14.36 -1.26
N GLY A 313 -3.58 13.35 -2.04
CA GLY A 313 -2.52 12.41 -1.64
C GLY A 313 -2.97 10.95 -1.60
N ALA A 314 -3.87 10.57 -2.51
CA ALA A 314 -4.33 9.19 -2.75
C ALA A 314 -5.05 8.52 -1.56
N GLY A 315 -5.65 9.30 -0.65
CA GLY A 315 -6.33 8.75 0.52
C GLY A 315 -7.49 9.60 1.02
N HIS A 316 -8.05 9.19 2.14
CA HIS A 316 -9.00 10.03 2.87
C HIS A 316 -8.26 11.24 3.47
N PRO A 317 -8.72 12.49 3.24
CA PRO A 317 -8.05 13.66 3.79
C PRO A 317 -8.28 13.79 5.29
N LEU A 318 -7.21 13.78 6.08
CA LEU A 318 -7.18 14.15 7.50
C LEU A 318 -6.67 15.59 7.57
N VAL A 319 -7.58 16.56 7.72
CA VAL A 319 -7.27 18.00 7.58
C VAL A 319 -7.62 18.73 8.86
N GLY A 320 -6.65 19.41 9.46
CA GLY A 320 -6.91 20.22 10.64
C GLY A 320 -5.75 20.35 11.61
N ASN A 321 -6.08 20.66 12.85
CA ASN A 321 -5.10 20.67 13.95
C ASN A 321 -4.91 19.25 14.53
N ALA A 322 -3.97 19.11 15.44
CA ALA A 322 -3.63 17.83 16.05
C ALA A 322 -4.83 17.12 16.70
N GLN A 323 -5.67 17.88 17.41
CA GLN A 323 -6.83 17.32 18.10
C GLN A 323 -7.86 16.77 17.10
N SER A 324 -8.21 17.55 16.06
CA SER A 324 -9.20 17.10 15.05
C SER A 324 -8.71 15.87 14.29
N ILE A 325 -7.41 15.80 13.97
CA ILE A 325 -6.82 14.61 13.33
C ILE A 325 -6.90 13.39 14.26
N ALA A 326 -6.57 13.54 15.54
CA ALA A 326 -6.66 12.45 16.52
C ALA A 326 -8.11 11.95 16.70
N GLU A 327 -9.08 12.88 16.75
CA GLU A 327 -10.51 12.55 16.86
C GLU A 327 -11.00 11.78 15.63
N GLU A 328 -10.55 12.15 14.43
CA GLU A 328 -10.94 11.47 13.19
C GLU A 328 -10.28 10.09 13.07
N LEU A 329 -9.01 9.92 13.44
CA LEU A 329 -8.36 8.62 13.56
C LEU A 329 -9.08 7.72 14.57
N ALA A 330 -9.50 8.26 15.70
CA ALA A 330 -10.30 7.53 16.67
C ALA A 330 -11.69 7.14 16.11
N ALA A 331 -12.32 7.99 15.27
CA ALA A 331 -13.56 7.63 14.58
C ALA A 331 -13.34 6.50 13.57
N ILE A 332 -12.26 6.54 12.80
CA ILE A 332 -11.84 5.45 11.88
C ILE A 332 -11.65 4.13 12.65
N SER A 333 -11.00 4.17 13.81
CA SER A 333 -10.84 2.97 14.66
C SER A 333 -12.16 2.42 15.16
N ARG A 334 -13.07 3.31 15.60
CA ARG A 334 -14.40 2.90 16.16
C ARG A 334 -15.30 2.19 15.16
N ILE A 335 -15.13 2.38 13.88
CA ILE A 335 -15.89 1.67 12.85
C ILE A 335 -15.31 0.30 12.50
N GLY A 336 -14.16 -0.07 13.08
CA GLY A 336 -13.55 -1.38 12.90
C GLY A 336 -12.42 -1.42 11.87
N ILE A 337 -11.87 -0.27 11.45
CA ILE A 337 -10.59 -0.21 10.74
C ILE A 337 -9.48 -0.50 11.74
N ASP A 338 -8.56 -1.39 11.37
CA ASP A 338 -7.48 -1.88 12.23
C ASP A 338 -6.15 -1.16 11.97
N GLY A 339 -6.03 -0.46 10.84
CA GLY A 339 -4.83 0.30 10.54
C GLY A 339 -5.02 1.40 9.50
N VAL A 340 -4.18 2.41 9.58
CA VAL A 340 -4.14 3.54 8.65
C VAL A 340 -2.72 3.77 8.19
N ILE A 341 -2.51 3.78 6.86
CA ILE A 341 -1.24 4.19 6.26
C ILE A 341 -1.36 5.64 5.79
N LEU A 342 -0.41 6.46 6.21
CA LEU A 342 -0.47 7.91 6.14
C LEU A 342 0.46 8.46 5.07
N THR A 343 0.01 9.49 4.36
CA THR A 343 0.83 10.28 3.43
C THR A 343 0.88 11.74 3.84
N TRP A 344 1.97 12.41 3.53
CA TRP A 344 2.17 13.85 3.71
C TRP A 344 2.78 14.43 2.44
N VAL A 345 2.59 15.71 2.21
CA VAL A 345 3.31 16.43 1.13
C VAL A 345 4.82 16.43 1.40
N ASP A 346 5.20 16.80 2.61
CA ASP A 346 6.56 16.64 3.15
C ASP A 346 6.54 15.59 4.26
N TYR A 347 7.19 14.45 4.03
CA TYR A 347 7.22 13.36 5.00
C TYR A 347 8.07 13.67 6.21
N VAL A 348 9.17 14.40 6.07
CA VAL A 348 10.08 14.66 7.18
C VAL A 348 9.43 15.61 8.18
N ASP A 349 8.93 16.76 7.72
CA ASP A 349 8.16 17.69 8.56
C ASP A 349 6.87 17.06 9.07
N GLY A 350 6.14 16.38 8.19
CA GLY A 350 4.83 15.82 8.50
C GLY A 350 4.86 14.73 9.56
N VAL A 351 5.77 13.76 9.46
CA VAL A 351 5.91 12.67 10.46
C VAL A 351 6.42 13.23 11.79
N ASP A 352 7.37 14.16 11.78
CA ASP A 352 7.89 14.77 13.01
C ASP A 352 6.81 15.60 13.74
N ARG A 353 6.04 16.41 13.00
CA ARG A 353 4.91 17.17 13.54
C ARG A 353 3.82 16.25 14.10
N PHE A 354 3.45 15.23 13.35
CA PHE A 354 2.45 14.25 13.75
C PHE A 354 2.87 13.49 15.02
N HIS A 355 4.13 13.06 15.09
CA HIS A 355 4.67 12.40 16.28
C HIS A 355 4.61 13.30 17.52
N ARG A 356 5.00 14.56 17.40
CA ARG A 356 5.05 15.46 18.57
C ARG A 356 3.70 15.95 19.06
N GLN A 357 2.69 15.99 18.19
CA GLN A 357 1.43 16.68 18.50
C GLN A 357 0.20 15.76 18.48
N VAL A 358 0.21 14.67 17.73
CA VAL A 358 -0.96 13.77 17.58
C VAL A 358 -0.77 12.49 18.38
N LEU A 359 0.47 11.90 18.39
CA LEU A 359 0.79 10.70 19.19
C LEU A 359 1.15 11.05 20.62
#